data_e1b7e067c43a3062da08853d1343eb31
#
_entry.id   e1b7e067c43a3062da08853d1343eb31
#
_cell.length_a   1.000
_cell.length_b   1.000
_cell.length_c   1.000
_cell.angle_alpha   90.00
_cell.angle_beta   90.00
_cell.angle_gamma   90.00
#
_symmetry.space_group_name_H-M   'P 1'
#
loop_
_entity.id
_entity.type
_entity.pdbx_description
1 polymer ?
#
loop_
_entity_poly.entity_id
_entity_poly.type
_entity_poly.pdbx_seq_one_letter_code
_entity_poly.pdbx_strand_id
1 'polypeptide(L)'
;KVKISHCLAVKKGTRFEDIKIVYSHEQALSQCSEFLSQNGLKSHKYANTALAACYIKESNEPYAAICSEACAQQNDLEILRHNIANAAENYTKFILISKETLCSENADIVSVSLALPHTSSALYRLLTKFSVAGLNLSMIESRPIANTDFDVVFYLDFEGAITSPDVAKLMSELNSELSYFKFLGNYEEI
;
A
#
# COMPACT_ATOMS: atom_id res chain seq x y z
N LYS A 1 9.98 -2.74 -2.37
CA LYS A 1 8.92 -3.38 -1.57
C LYS A 1 9.43 -3.67 -0.16
N VAL A 2 8.60 -3.40 0.86
CA VAL A 2 8.94 -3.71 2.27
C VAL A 2 8.01 -4.81 2.76
N LYS A 3 8.61 -5.91 3.23
CA LYS A 3 7.85 -6.99 3.86
C LYS A 3 7.30 -6.51 5.20
N ILE A 4 6.01 -6.66 5.40
CA ILE A 4 5.34 -6.31 6.64
C ILE A 4 5.25 -7.55 7.51
N SER A 5 5.84 -7.47 8.70
CA SER A 5 5.74 -8.50 9.73
C SER A 5 5.12 -7.89 10.98
N HIS A 6 4.08 -8.54 11.47
CA HIS A 6 3.41 -8.13 12.70
C HIS A 6 3.87 -9.01 13.86
N CYS A 7 4.17 -8.38 14.99
CA CYS A 7 4.44 -9.05 16.25
C CYS A 7 3.46 -8.62 17.35
N LEU A 8 3.29 -9.45 18.36
CA LEU A 8 2.60 -9.12 19.60
C LEU A 8 3.62 -8.63 20.61
N ALA A 9 3.56 -7.36 20.94
CA ALA A 9 4.46 -6.70 21.86
C ALA A 9 3.72 -6.26 23.13
N VAL A 10 4.41 -6.33 24.26
CA VAL A 10 3.89 -5.98 25.58
C VAL A 10 4.93 -5.17 26.38
N LYS A 11 4.51 -4.52 27.44
CA LYS A 11 5.43 -3.97 28.42
C LYS A 11 6.21 -5.10 29.11
N LYS A 12 7.50 -4.94 29.32
CA LYS A 12 8.38 -5.95 29.94
C LYS A 12 7.79 -6.51 31.21
N GLY A 13 7.80 -7.83 31.30
CA GLY A 13 7.25 -8.56 32.44
C GLY A 13 5.76 -8.84 32.40
N THR A 14 5.05 -8.42 31.35
CA THR A 14 3.65 -8.80 31.12
C THR A 14 3.61 -10.22 30.54
N ARG A 15 2.89 -11.13 31.20
CA ARG A 15 2.71 -12.50 30.67
C ARG A 15 1.57 -12.54 29.67
N PHE A 16 1.62 -13.52 28.77
CA PHE A 16 0.62 -13.68 27.71
C PHE A 16 -0.80 -13.84 28.28
N GLU A 17 -0.94 -14.58 29.37
CA GLU A 17 -2.21 -14.88 30.04
C GLU A 17 -2.85 -13.65 30.70
N ASP A 18 -2.03 -12.65 31.03
CA ASP A 18 -2.49 -11.44 31.69
C ASP A 18 -3.01 -10.37 30.72
N ILE A 19 -2.86 -10.57 29.39
CA ILE A 19 -3.24 -9.60 28.39
C ILE A 19 -4.75 -9.37 28.40
N LYS A 20 -5.16 -8.14 28.69
CA LYS A 20 -6.58 -7.75 28.71
C LYS A 20 -7.09 -7.31 27.33
N ILE A 21 -6.32 -6.48 26.63
CA ILE A 21 -6.69 -5.88 25.34
C ILE A 21 -5.45 -5.74 24.46
N VAL A 22 -5.63 -6.00 23.16
CA VAL A 22 -4.62 -5.78 22.12
C VAL A 22 -4.98 -4.55 21.30
N TYR A 23 -4.09 -3.56 21.25
CA TYR A 23 -4.27 -2.33 20.51
C TYR A 23 -3.50 -2.34 19.19
N SER A 24 -4.10 -1.86 18.10
CA SER A 24 -3.41 -1.58 16.86
C SER A 24 -4.30 -0.81 15.86
N HIS A 25 -3.73 -0.45 14.71
CA HIS A 25 -4.53 0.04 13.58
C HIS A 25 -5.49 -1.05 13.08
N GLU A 26 -6.67 -0.65 12.61
CA GLU A 26 -7.72 -1.57 12.15
C GLU A 26 -7.22 -2.59 11.13
N GLN A 27 -6.41 -2.15 10.17
CA GLN A 27 -5.85 -3.03 9.15
C GLN A 27 -4.92 -4.10 9.75
N ALA A 28 -4.06 -3.74 10.70
CA ALA A 28 -3.17 -4.69 11.36
C ALA A 28 -3.94 -5.70 12.22
N LEU A 29 -5.00 -5.25 12.91
CA LEU A 29 -5.90 -6.14 13.66
C LEU A 29 -6.60 -7.14 12.72
N SER A 30 -7.10 -6.68 11.57
CA SER A 30 -7.71 -7.54 10.55
C SER A 30 -6.72 -8.56 9.98
N GLN A 31 -5.49 -8.14 9.71
CA GLN A 31 -4.42 -9.00 9.21
C GLN A 31 -3.95 -10.04 10.24
N CYS A 32 -4.26 -9.88 11.52
CA CYS A 32 -3.92 -10.79 12.61
C CYS A 32 -5.17 -11.43 13.27
N SER A 33 -6.31 -11.38 12.61
CA SER A 33 -7.60 -11.81 13.17
C SER A 33 -7.64 -13.28 13.58
N GLU A 34 -6.97 -14.17 12.84
CA GLU A 34 -6.90 -15.60 13.16
C GLU A 34 -6.15 -15.83 14.47
N PHE A 35 -4.98 -15.18 14.60
CA PHE A 35 -4.18 -15.26 15.83
C PHE A 35 -4.96 -14.73 17.05
N LEU A 36 -5.62 -13.59 16.91
CA LEU A 36 -6.44 -12.99 17.98
C LEU A 36 -7.58 -13.91 18.39
N SER A 37 -8.30 -14.48 17.42
CA SER A 37 -9.42 -15.38 17.65
C SER A 37 -9.00 -16.70 18.30
N GLN A 38 -7.95 -17.34 17.80
CA GLN A 38 -7.43 -18.61 18.34
C GLN A 38 -6.97 -18.50 19.79
N ASN A 39 -6.50 -17.33 20.19
CA ASN A 39 -6.01 -17.07 21.54
C ASN A 39 -7.05 -16.35 22.43
N GLY A 40 -8.27 -16.10 21.96
CA GLY A 40 -9.33 -15.43 22.72
C GLY A 40 -9.00 -13.99 23.12
N LEU A 41 -8.10 -13.32 22.38
CA LEU A 41 -7.62 -11.97 22.70
C LEU A 41 -8.62 -10.92 22.19
N LYS A 42 -9.04 -10.04 23.09
CA LYS A 42 -9.86 -8.87 22.72
C LYS A 42 -9.00 -7.81 22.08
N SER A 43 -9.49 -7.18 21.02
CA SER A 43 -8.76 -6.11 20.33
C SER A 43 -9.51 -4.78 20.35
N HIS A 44 -8.76 -3.69 20.29
CA HIS A 44 -9.30 -2.34 20.22
C HIS A 44 -8.52 -1.53 19.17
N LYS A 45 -9.27 -0.84 18.31
CA LYS A 45 -8.70 0.01 17.25
C LYS A 45 -7.97 1.22 17.83
N TYR A 46 -6.83 1.53 17.24
CA TYR A 46 -6.04 2.72 17.57
C TYR A 46 -5.64 3.47 16.28
N ALA A 47 -5.21 4.72 16.42
CA ALA A 47 -4.94 5.60 15.28
C ALA A 47 -3.90 5.02 14.29
N ASN A 48 -2.84 4.40 14.81
CA ASN A 48 -1.87 3.64 14.04
C ASN A 48 -1.10 2.66 14.95
N THR A 49 -0.30 1.77 14.34
CA THR A 49 0.46 0.74 15.06
C THR A 49 1.54 1.31 15.99
N ALA A 50 2.21 2.40 15.58
CA ALA A 50 3.26 3.02 16.37
C ALA A 50 2.69 3.73 17.61
N LEU A 51 1.60 4.48 17.45
CA LEU A 51 0.93 5.11 18.59
C LEU A 51 0.32 4.10 19.55
N ALA A 52 -0.15 2.94 19.06
CA ALA A 52 -0.59 1.86 19.92
C ALA A 52 0.57 1.32 20.79
N ALA A 53 1.76 1.13 20.21
CA ALA A 53 2.95 0.73 20.94
C ALA A 53 3.36 1.77 22.01
N CYS A 54 3.33 3.06 21.67
CA CYS A 54 3.58 4.13 22.65
C CYS A 54 2.56 4.10 23.79
N TYR A 55 1.28 3.93 23.47
CA TYR A 55 0.19 3.89 24.45
C TYR A 55 0.38 2.76 25.46
N ILE A 56 0.68 1.55 25.02
CA ILE A 56 0.86 0.42 25.94
C ILE A 56 2.12 0.57 26.81
N LYS A 57 3.19 1.20 26.28
CA LYS A 57 4.40 1.52 27.04
C LYS A 57 4.09 2.39 28.26
N GLU A 58 3.21 3.37 28.10
CA GLU A 58 2.84 4.33 29.16
C GLU A 58 1.76 3.77 30.10
N SER A 59 1.00 2.77 29.65
CA SER A 59 -0.08 2.18 30.43
C SER A 59 0.44 1.38 31.63
N ASN A 60 -0.32 1.41 32.74
CA ASN A 60 -0.12 0.52 33.87
C ASN A 60 -0.92 -0.79 33.79
N GLU A 61 -1.77 -0.90 32.77
CA GLU A 61 -2.57 -2.09 32.51
C GLU A 61 -1.79 -3.09 31.63
N PRO A 62 -2.04 -4.39 31.77
CA PRO A 62 -1.38 -5.42 30.97
C PRO A 62 -2.01 -5.46 29.56
N TYR A 63 -1.69 -4.45 28.78
CA TYR A 63 -2.10 -4.35 27.38
C TYR A 63 -1.00 -4.84 26.44
N ALA A 64 -1.41 -5.25 25.25
CA ALA A 64 -0.52 -5.60 24.15
C ALA A 64 -0.73 -4.68 22.95
N ALA A 65 0.27 -4.58 22.09
CA ALA A 65 0.14 -3.95 20.78
C ALA A 65 0.54 -4.92 19.67
N ILE A 66 -0.15 -4.82 18.54
CA ILE A 66 0.34 -5.39 17.28
C ILE A 66 1.09 -4.30 16.54
N CYS A 67 2.39 -4.51 16.33
CA CYS A 67 3.27 -3.56 15.65
C CYS A 67 4.40 -4.31 14.92
N SER A 68 5.30 -3.57 14.25
CA SER A 68 6.53 -4.15 13.72
C SER A 68 7.56 -4.40 14.82
N GLU A 69 8.50 -5.30 14.58
CA GLU A 69 9.61 -5.57 15.51
C GLU A 69 10.43 -4.30 15.82
N ALA A 70 10.76 -3.52 14.79
CA ALA A 70 11.46 -2.25 14.96
C ALA A 70 10.70 -1.27 15.86
N CYS A 71 9.37 -1.21 15.71
CA CYS A 71 8.53 -0.37 16.56
C CYS A 71 8.51 -0.85 18.01
N ALA A 72 8.45 -2.16 18.25
CA ALA A 72 8.54 -2.73 19.59
C ALA A 72 9.89 -2.40 20.26
N GLN A 73 11.00 -2.57 19.54
CA GLN A 73 12.34 -2.26 20.02
C GLN A 73 12.51 -0.78 20.36
N GLN A 74 12.07 0.14 19.49
CA GLN A 74 12.11 1.58 19.72
C GLN A 74 11.32 2.01 20.96
N ASN A 75 10.27 1.28 21.31
CA ASN A 75 9.45 1.56 22.49
C ASN A 75 9.87 0.76 23.73
N ASP A 76 10.97 0.00 23.68
CA ASP A 76 11.46 -0.85 24.78
C ASP A 76 10.42 -1.89 25.24
N LEU A 77 9.61 -2.39 24.31
CA LEU A 77 8.61 -3.44 24.53
C LEU A 77 9.22 -4.83 24.34
N GLU A 78 8.67 -5.80 25.05
CA GLU A 78 8.98 -7.22 24.89
C GLU A 78 8.08 -7.86 23.83
N ILE A 79 8.66 -8.63 22.92
CA ILE A 79 7.90 -9.34 21.88
C ILE A 79 7.58 -10.74 22.37
N LEU A 80 6.30 -11.02 22.57
CA LEU A 80 5.84 -12.35 23.00
C LEU A 80 5.62 -13.31 21.85
N ARG A 81 5.25 -12.81 20.67
CA ARG A 81 5.03 -13.63 19.45
C ARG A 81 5.42 -12.85 18.21
N HIS A 82 6.14 -13.52 17.33
CA HIS A 82 6.51 -13.01 16.00
C HIS A 82 5.59 -13.57 14.92
N ASN A 83 5.52 -12.87 13.79
CA ASN A 83 4.86 -13.35 12.57
C ASN A 83 3.40 -13.80 12.80
N ILE A 84 2.61 -12.99 13.49
CA ILE A 84 1.23 -13.32 13.86
C ILE A 84 0.20 -12.96 12.77
N ALA A 85 0.64 -12.50 11.61
CA ALA A 85 -0.26 -12.20 10.50
C ALA A 85 -0.85 -13.46 9.86
N ASN A 86 -2.11 -13.39 9.41
CA ASN A 86 -2.83 -14.48 8.75
C ASN A 86 -2.12 -14.94 7.46
N ALA A 87 -1.50 -14.01 6.73
CA ALA A 87 -0.75 -14.29 5.52
C ALA A 87 0.76 -14.20 5.76
N ALA A 88 1.51 -15.20 5.30
CA ALA A 88 2.98 -15.21 5.40
C ALA A 88 3.65 -14.17 4.49
N GLU A 89 2.98 -13.78 3.41
CA GLU A 89 3.44 -12.79 2.44
C GLU A 89 2.54 -11.55 2.48
N ASN A 90 3.05 -10.52 3.11
CA ASN A 90 2.41 -9.20 3.17
C ASN A 90 3.47 -8.15 2.86
N TYR A 91 3.27 -7.41 1.77
CA TYR A 91 4.20 -6.39 1.31
C TYR A 91 3.51 -5.04 1.17
N THR A 92 4.19 -3.98 1.55
CA THR A 92 3.80 -2.62 1.24
C THR A 92 4.77 -2.02 0.23
N LYS A 93 4.24 -1.48 -0.86
CA LYS A 93 4.99 -0.75 -1.86
C LYS A 93 5.01 0.73 -1.45
N PHE A 94 6.19 1.29 -1.29
CA PHE A 94 6.39 2.72 -1.05
C PHE A 94 6.92 3.35 -2.33
N ILE A 95 6.40 4.52 -2.69
CA ILE A 95 6.83 5.30 -3.84
C ILE A 95 7.50 6.58 -3.33
N LEU A 96 8.71 6.85 -3.80
CA LEU A 96 9.37 8.13 -3.57
C LEU A 96 8.78 9.15 -4.55
N ILE A 97 8.32 10.29 -4.00
CA ILE A 97 7.74 11.37 -4.80
C ILE A 97 8.69 12.55 -4.79
N SER A 98 8.99 13.10 -5.99
CA SER A 98 9.77 14.31 -6.18
C SER A 98 8.90 15.44 -6.76
N LYS A 99 9.28 16.69 -6.51
CA LYS A 99 8.68 17.87 -7.16
C LYS A 99 9.12 18.00 -8.63
N GLU A 100 10.27 17.47 -8.96
CA GLU A 100 10.83 17.45 -10.30
C GLU A 100 10.54 16.11 -10.97
N THR A 101 10.19 16.14 -12.24
CA THR A 101 10.04 14.92 -13.02
C THR A 101 11.43 14.38 -13.34
N LEU A 102 11.84 13.37 -12.62
CA LEU A 102 13.09 12.65 -12.86
C LEU A 102 12.78 11.41 -13.67
N CYS A 103 13.49 11.22 -14.79
CA CYS A 103 13.42 10.00 -15.58
C CYS A 103 14.71 9.21 -15.40
N SER A 104 14.58 7.95 -15.03
CA SER A 104 15.70 7.01 -14.98
C SER A 104 15.69 6.13 -16.22
N GLU A 105 16.83 5.95 -16.86
CA GLU A 105 16.99 5.03 -18.00
C GLU A 105 16.87 3.57 -17.60
N ASN A 106 17.14 3.26 -16.33
CA ASN A 106 17.07 1.91 -15.80
C ASN A 106 15.68 1.55 -15.28
N ALA A 107 14.76 2.52 -15.24
CA ALA A 107 13.41 2.29 -14.74
C ALA A 107 12.60 1.44 -15.72
N ASP A 108 11.95 0.44 -15.19
CA ASP A 108 11.16 -0.56 -15.90
C ASP A 108 9.64 -0.41 -15.68
N ILE A 109 9.22 0.54 -14.85
CA ILE A 109 7.81 0.85 -14.59
C ILE A 109 7.54 2.31 -14.93
N VAL A 110 6.48 2.54 -15.68
CA VAL A 110 5.96 3.86 -16.06
C VAL A 110 4.63 4.12 -15.37
N SER A 111 4.52 5.28 -14.72
CA SER A 111 3.30 5.76 -14.08
C SER A 111 2.65 6.88 -14.88
N VAL A 112 1.34 6.76 -15.11
CA VAL A 112 0.54 7.78 -15.78
C VAL A 112 -0.78 8.02 -15.06
N SER A 113 -1.36 9.20 -15.25
CA SER A 113 -2.75 9.47 -14.89
C SER A 113 -3.52 10.00 -16.11
N LEU A 114 -4.76 9.56 -16.24
CA LEU A 114 -5.60 9.92 -17.38
C LEU A 114 -7.08 9.92 -17.02
N ALA A 115 -7.89 10.65 -17.78
CA ALA A 115 -9.33 10.59 -17.69
C ALA A 115 -9.90 9.94 -18.97
N LEU A 116 -10.88 9.09 -18.79
CA LEU A 116 -11.61 8.48 -19.90
C LEU A 116 -12.97 9.15 -20.07
N PRO A 117 -13.46 9.26 -21.32
CA PRO A 117 -14.81 9.74 -21.56
C PRO A 117 -15.83 8.76 -20.96
N HIS A 118 -16.89 9.30 -20.36
CA HIS A 118 -17.97 8.51 -19.78
C HIS A 118 -18.84 7.88 -20.88
N THR A 119 -18.26 6.94 -21.62
CA THR A 119 -18.90 6.23 -22.72
C THR A 119 -18.70 4.73 -22.60
N SER A 120 -19.63 3.97 -23.19
CA SER A 120 -19.53 2.51 -23.21
C SER A 120 -18.18 2.06 -23.76
N SER A 121 -17.58 1.06 -23.10
CA SER A 121 -16.32 0.42 -23.51
C SER A 121 -15.07 1.34 -23.52
N ALA A 122 -15.11 2.53 -22.88
CA ALA A 122 -13.94 3.42 -22.85
C ALA A 122 -12.72 2.75 -22.21
N LEU A 123 -12.89 2.10 -21.06
CA LEU A 123 -11.82 1.37 -20.39
C LEU A 123 -11.32 0.17 -21.22
N TYR A 124 -12.23 -0.57 -21.87
CA TYR A 124 -11.85 -1.67 -22.76
C TYR A 124 -10.94 -1.19 -23.90
N ARG A 125 -11.29 -0.07 -24.55
CA ARG A 125 -10.45 0.52 -25.62
C ARG A 125 -9.07 0.93 -25.11
N LEU A 126 -9.00 1.49 -23.90
CA LEU A 126 -7.71 1.81 -23.27
C LEU A 126 -6.88 0.53 -23.05
N LEU A 127 -7.46 -0.49 -22.42
CA LEU A 127 -6.77 -1.75 -22.14
C LEU A 127 -6.31 -2.46 -23.43
N THR A 128 -7.10 -2.35 -24.49
CA THR A 128 -6.72 -2.89 -25.81
C THR A 128 -5.44 -2.23 -26.35
N LYS A 129 -5.24 -0.92 -26.14
CA LYS A 129 -4.01 -0.24 -26.57
C LYS A 129 -2.76 -0.80 -25.85
N PHE A 130 -2.85 -1.03 -24.55
CA PHE A 130 -1.76 -1.68 -23.79
C PHE A 130 -1.49 -3.09 -24.30
N SER A 131 -2.55 -3.87 -24.54
CA SER A 131 -2.45 -5.23 -25.07
C SER A 131 -1.79 -5.27 -26.46
N VAL A 132 -2.17 -4.37 -27.37
CA VAL A 132 -1.58 -4.29 -28.72
C VAL A 132 -0.12 -3.84 -28.66
N ALA A 133 0.24 -2.94 -27.71
CA ALA A 133 1.61 -2.53 -27.49
C ALA A 133 2.46 -3.60 -26.75
N GLY A 134 1.85 -4.72 -26.32
CA GLY A 134 2.55 -5.77 -25.56
C GLY A 134 2.99 -5.32 -24.16
N LEU A 135 2.35 -4.29 -23.59
CA LEU A 135 2.71 -3.71 -22.30
C LEU A 135 1.78 -4.25 -21.21
N ASN A 136 2.39 -4.74 -20.12
CA ASN A 136 1.70 -5.31 -18.99
C ASN A 136 1.36 -4.23 -17.95
N LEU A 137 0.06 -4.11 -17.59
CA LEU A 137 -0.38 -3.23 -16.50
C LEU A 137 -0.11 -3.91 -15.16
N SER A 138 0.67 -3.27 -14.29
CA SER A 138 0.95 -3.72 -12.93
C SER A 138 0.05 -3.08 -11.87
N MET A 139 -0.57 -1.92 -12.20
CA MET A 139 -1.56 -1.26 -11.33
C MET A 139 -2.62 -0.55 -12.17
N ILE A 140 -3.86 -0.62 -11.73
CA ILE A 140 -4.96 0.22 -12.20
C ILE A 140 -5.80 0.65 -10.99
N GLU A 141 -5.94 1.94 -10.81
CA GLU A 141 -6.73 2.52 -9.73
C GLU A 141 -7.54 3.70 -10.27
N SER A 142 -8.79 3.83 -9.83
CA SER A 142 -9.63 4.97 -10.19
C SER A 142 -9.95 5.81 -8.97
N ARG A 143 -9.95 7.14 -9.14
CA ARG A 143 -10.32 8.11 -8.12
C ARG A 143 -11.38 9.07 -8.69
N PRO A 144 -12.47 9.32 -7.95
CA PRO A 144 -13.45 10.31 -8.37
C PRO A 144 -12.83 11.71 -8.35
N ILE A 145 -13.20 12.53 -9.34
CA ILE A 145 -12.82 13.94 -9.37
C ILE A 145 -13.80 14.69 -8.47
N ALA A 146 -13.28 15.44 -7.50
CA ALA A 146 -14.11 16.24 -6.61
C ALA A 146 -14.91 17.29 -7.41
N ASN A 147 -16.18 17.43 -7.06
CA ASN A 147 -17.13 18.39 -7.68
C ASN A 147 -17.50 18.11 -9.16
N THR A 148 -17.33 16.87 -9.62
CA THR A 148 -17.88 16.42 -10.91
C THR A 148 -18.83 15.24 -10.70
N ASP A 149 -19.84 15.14 -11.57
CA ASP A 149 -20.76 13.99 -11.57
C ASP A 149 -20.13 12.85 -12.36
N PHE A 150 -19.64 11.84 -11.64
CA PHE A 150 -19.14 10.56 -12.17
C PHE A 150 -17.82 10.59 -12.97
N ASP A 151 -17.12 11.73 -13.05
CA ASP A 151 -15.81 11.76 -13.68
C ASP A 151 -14.76 11.11 -12.77
N VAL A 152 -13.92 10.28 -13.35
CA VAL A 152 -12.84 9.58 -12.65
C VAL A 152 -11.49 9.79 -13.33
N VAL A 153 -10.45 9.96 -12.55
CA VAL A 153 -9.07 9.85 -13.01
C VAL A 153 -8.59 8.43 -12.74
N PHE A 154 -8.02 7.82 -13.76
CA PHE A 154 -7.31 6.55 -13.64
C PHE A 154 -5.83 6.82 -13.40
N TYR A 155 -5.24 6.06 -12.48
CA TYR A 155 -3.81 5.96 -12.24
C TYR A 155 -3.39 4.57 -12.72
N LEU A 156 -2.41 4.53 -13.59
CA LEU A 156 -1.92 3.28 -14.18
C LEU A 156 -0.41 3.20 -14.01
N ASP A 157 0.06 2.04 -13.56
CA ASP A 157 1.46 1.65 -13.68
C ASP A 157 1.55 0.51 -14.69
N PHE A 158 2.55 0.55 -15.55
CA PHE A 158 2.79 -0.51 -16.52
C PHE A 158 4.30 -0.76 -16.70
N GLU A 159 4.63 -1.99 -17.02
CA GLU A 159 5.98 -2.43 -17.27
C GLU A 159 6.46 -1.94 -18.65
N GLY A 160 7.61 -1.29 -18.69
CA GLY A 160 8.23 -0.82 -19.91
C GLY A 160 9.25 0.30 -19.68
N ALA A 161 10.29 0.31 -20.48
CA ALA A 161 11.28 1.38 -20.46
C ALA A 161 10.74 2.60 -21.21
N ILE A 162 10.90 3.81 -20.66
CA ILE A 162 10.46 5.06 -21.31
C ILE A 162 11.17 5.30 -22.65
N THR A 163 12.35 4.71 -22.84
CA THR A 163 13.13 4.74 -24.08
C THR A 163 12.63 3.76 -25.14
N SER A 164 11.71 2.85 -24.80
CA SER A 164 11.13 1.90 -25.74
C SER A 164 10.24 2.61 -26.78
N PRO A 165 10.39 2.28 -28.09
CA PRO A 165 9.51 2.83 -29.12
C PRO A 165 8.03 2.55 -28.89
N ASP A 166 7.67 1.39 -28.36
CA ASP A 166 6.28 1.03 -28.09
C ASP A 166 5.68 1.84 -26.95
N VAL A 167 6.45 2.09 -25.89
CA VAL A 167 6.06 3.00 -24.81
C VAL A 167 5.90 4.43 -25.32
N ALA A 168 6.88 4.95 -26.05
CA ALA A 168 6.82 6.31 -26.61
C ALA A 168 5.62 6.50 -27.53
N LYS A 169 5.33 5.52 -28.37
CA LYS A 169 4.17 5.51 -29.27
C LYS A 169 2.87 5.53 -28.48
N LEU A 170 2.71 4.62 -27.53
CA LEU A 170 1.51 4.56 -26.68
C LEU A 170 1.27 5.88 -25.92
N MET A 171 2.32 6.43 -25.31
CA MET A 171 2.26 7.71 -24.60
C MET A 171 1.81 8.86 -25.51
N SER A 172 2.36 8.92 -26.72
CA SER A 172 1.97 9.93 -27.73
C SER A 172 0.52 9.79 -28.15
N GLU A 173 0.05 8.56 -28.41
CA GLU A 173 -1.35 8.27 -28.76
C GLU A 173 -2.30 8.68 -27.62
N LEU A 174 -2.01 8.28 -26.39
CA LEU A 174 -2.85 8.60 -25.22
C LEU A 174 -2.91 10.12 -25.00
N ASN A 175 -1.78 10.82 -25.13
CA ASN A 175 -1.74 12.28 -24.97
C ASN A 175 -2.52 13.01 -26.06
N SER A 176 -2.59 12.47 -27.29
CA SER A 176 -3.32 13.11 -28.39
C SER A 176 -4.83 12.83 -28.37
N GLU A 177 -5.26 11.70 -27.84
CA GLU A 177 -6.64 11.25 -27.88
C GLU A 177 -7.46 11.61 -26.62
N LEU A 178 -6.79 11.73 -25.47
CA LEU A 178 -7.47 11.94 -24.21
C LEU A 178 -7.52 13.41 -23.82
N SER A 179 -8.64 13.84 -23.26
CA SER A 179 -8.81 15.22 -22.75
C SER A 179 -7.92 15.52 -21.55
N TYR A 180 -7.54 14.49 -20.79
CA TYR A 180 -6.57 14.57 -19.71
C TYR A 180 -5.64 13.36 -19.76
N PHE A 181 -4.36 13.65 -19.89
CA PHE A 181 -3.28 12.68 -19.79
C PHE A 181 -2.08 13.35 -19.12
N LYS A 182 -1.45 12.67 -18.17
CA LYS A 182 -0.25 13.15 -17.50
C LYS A 182 0.70 12.00 -17.24
N PHE A 183 1.92 12.14 -17.71
CA PHE A 183 3.05 11.32 -17.27
C PHE A 183 3.44 11.74 -15.85
N LEU A 184 3.47 10.79 -14.91
CA LEU A 184 3.80 11.03 -13.51
C LEU A 184 5.26 10.76 -13.21
N GLY A 185 5.90 9.89 -13.98
CA GLY A 185 7.29 9.50 -13.84
C GLY A 185 7.51 8.04 -14.20
N ASN A 186 8.76 7.62 -14.15
CA ASN A 186 9.15 6.23 -14.22
C ASN A 186 10.03 5.87 -13.03
N TYR A 187 10.01 4.60 -12.63
CA TYR A 187 10.73 4.15 -11.45
C TYR A 187 11.14 2.68 -11.59
N GLU A 188 12.13 2.32 -10.79
CA GLU A 188 12.63 0.97 -10.61
C GLU A 188 12.09 0.39 -9.30
N GLU A 189 11.68 -0.88 -9.30
CA GLU A 189 11.25 -1.56 -8.08
C GLU A 189 12.46 -2.24 -7.42
N ILE A 190 12.82 -1.80 -6.20
CA ILE A 190 13.92 -2.30 -5.39
C ILE A 190 13.40 -3.09 -4.16
#